data_4537bbff880bae02876c06f84201d9be
#
_entry.id   4537bbff880bae02876c06f84201d9be
#
_cell.length_a   1.000
_cell.length_b   1.000
_cell.length_c   1.000
_cell.angle_alpha   90.00
_cell.angle_beta   90.00
_cell.angle_gamma   90.00
#
_symmetry.space_group_name_H-M   'P 1'
#
loop_
_entity.id
_entity.type
_entity.pdbx_description
1 polymer ?
#
loop_
_entity_poly.entity_id
_entity_poly.type
_entity_poly.pdbx_seq_one_letter_code
_entity_poly.pdbx_strand_id
1 'polypeptide(L)'
;MKKISTKMLAIILPVIIISMVALTLISAQSSKAIIEEQIANRMNAEISAQMNSISEQLKVIEQSAIDTAKNIGLTYSDIDLSTYESLLGETAKGNPMVSGSGIWFEPYVYDAKTEYVGPYAYMDGDKVSITYDYANAEYDYPNQEYYKNVANGETGVVFTEPYYDKTMDIVMCTCSMPI
;
A
#
# COMPACT_ATOMS: atom_id res chain seq x y z
N MET A 1 11.29 1.87 -81.74
CA MET A 1 10.32 1.76 -80.60
C MET A 1 10.96 1.47 -79.22
N LYS A 2 12.07 0.72 -79.09
CA LYS A 2 12.74 0.42 -77.77
C LYS A 2 13.24 1.61 -77.03
N LYS A 3 13.64 2.75 -77.64
CA LYS A 3 14.18 3.90 -77.04
C LYS A 3 13.17 4.79 -76.24
N ILE A 4 11.89 4.75 -76.57
CA ILE A 4 10.84 5.54 -75.91
C ILE A 4 10.41 4.83 -74.61
N SER A 5 10.24 3.52 -74.64
CA SER A 5 9.91 2.69 -73.47
C SER A 5 10.97 2.78 -72.41
N THR A 6 12.26 2.74 -72.77
CA THR A 6 13.39 2.87 -71.80
C THR A 6 13.46 4.26 -71.15
N LYS A 7 13.16 5.33 -71.92
CA LYS A 7 13.12 6.70 -71.37
C LYS A 7 11.95 6.91 -70.40
N MET A 8 10.76 6.33 -70.70
CA MET A 8 9.62 6.37 -69.80
C MET A 8 9.91 5.60 -68.51
N LEU A 9 10.51 4.42 -68.61
CA LEU A 9 10.88 3.60 -67.45
C LEU A 9 11.89 4.33 -66.51
N ALA A 10 12.89 5.00 -67.13
CA ALA A 10 13.94 5.72 -66.38
C ALA A 10 13.41 6.96 -65.62
N ILE A 11 12.24 7.50 -66.00
CA ILE A 11 11.61 8.64 -65.30
C ILE A 11 10.60 8.11 -64.25
N ILE A 12 9.80 7.11 -64.59
CA ILE A 12 8.72 6.64 -63.73
C ILE A 12 9.28 5.85 -62.53
N LEU A 13 10.30 5.01 -62.74
CA LEU A 13 10.86 4.18 -61.69
C LEU A 13 11.42 4.95 -60.49
N PRO A 14 12.25 6.02 -60.69
CA PRO A 14 12.73 6.84 -59.56
C PRO A 14 11.59 7.52 -58.79
N VAL A 15 10.57 8.00 -59.49
CA VAL A 15 9.41 8.66 -58.84
C VAL A 15 8.67 7.68 -57.93
N ILE A 16 8.45 6.46 -58.38
CA ILE A 16 7.82 5.42 -57.58
C ILE A 16 8.68 5.09 -56.34
N ILE A 17 9.99 4.92 -56.51
CA ILE A 17 10.90 4.61 -55.43
C ILE A 17 10.90 5.74 -54.40
N ILE A 18 11.02 7.02 -54.83
CA ILE A 18 10.99 8.17 -53.90
C ILE A 18 9.65 8.24 -53.16
N SER A 19 8.54 8.03 -53.84
CA SER A 19 7.21 8.01 -53.23
C SER A 19 7.07 6.87 -52.18
N MET A 20 7.58 5.68 -52.47
CA MET A 20 7.56 4.57 -51.50
C MET A 20 8.43 4.83 -50.29
N VAL A 21 9.63 5.42 -50.46
CA VAL A 21 10.50 5.79 -49.37
C VAL A 21 9.85 6.87 -48.51
N ALA A 22 9.29 7.92 -49.13
CA ALA A 22 8.60 8.98 -48.42
C ALA A 22 7.41 8.46 -47.57
N LEU A 23 6.57 7.60 -48.19
CA LEU A 23 5.45 6.97 -47.48
C LEU A 23 5.92 6.10 -46.29
N THR A 24 6.99 5.33 -46.48
CA THR A 24 7.53 4.48 -45.42
C THR A 24 8.06 5.33 -44.24
N LEU A 25 8.76 6.41 -44.51
CA LEU A 25 9.28 7.30 -43.47
C LEU A 25 8.14 7.98 -42.69
N ILE A 26 7.14 8.52 -43.39
CA ILE A 26 5.97 9.13 -42.75
C ILE A 26 5.20 8.10 -41.93
N SER A 27 4.97 6.91 -42.49
CA SER A 27 4.28 5.83 -41.77
C SER A 27 5.05 5.38 -40.51
N ALA A 28 6.37 5.25 -40.59
CA ALA A 28 7.20 4.87 -39.46
C ALA A 28 7.16 5.93 -38.34
N GLN A 29 7.24 7.22 -38.69
CA GLN A 29 7.16 8.30 -37.72
C GLN A 29 5.78 8.40 -37.06
N SER A 30 4.71 8.31 -37.85
CA SER A 30 3.33 8.32 -37.35
C SER A 30 3.05 7.10 -36.45
N SER A 31 3.50 5.93 -36.85
CA SER A 31 3.34 4.71 -36.04
C SER A 31 4.09 4.81 -34.70
N LYS A 32 5.31 5.37 -34.70
CA LYS A 32 6.07 5.57 -33.47
C LYS A 32 5.32 6.50 -32.52
N ALA A 33 4.84 7.66 -32.99
CA ALA A 33 4.10 8.62 -32.18
C ALA A 33 2.81 8.02 -31.59
N ILE A 34 2.05 7.26 -32.38
CA ILE A 34 0.84 6.58 -31.91
C ILE A 34 1.16 5.53 -30.86
N ILE A 35 2.23 4.75 -31.04
CA ILE A 35 2.65 3.73 -30.08
C ILE A 35 3.07 4.37 -28.75
N GLU A 36 3.87 5.44 -28.79
CA GLU A 36 4.31 6.17 -27.60
C GLU A 36 3.11 6.74 -26.82
N GLU A 37 2.15 7.34 -27.51
CA GLU A 37 0.92 7.84 -26.91
C GLU A 37 0.07 6.71 -26.31
N GLN A 38 -0.10 5.60 -27.01
CA GLN A 38 -0.85 4.44 -26.49
C GLN A 38 -0.18 3.82 -25.28
N ILE A 39 1.15 3.72 -25.25
CA ILE A 39 1.90 3.23 -24.09
C ILE A 39 1.69 4.17 -22.90
N ALA A 40 1.85 5.47 -23.09
CA ALA A 40 1.64 6.45 -22.01
C ALA A 40 0.21 6.39 -21.45
N ASN A 41 -0.80 6.31 -22.32
CA ASN A 41 -2.20 6.22 -21.91
C ASN A 41 -2.49 4.91 -21.14
N ARG A 42 -1.95 3.78 -21.59
CA ARG A 42 -2.10 2.50 -20.90
C ARG A 42 -1.40 2.50 -19.55
N MET A 43 -0.18 3.03 -19.48
CA MET A 43 0.55 3.16 -18.22
C MET A 43 -0.21 4.03 -17.21
N ASN A 44 -0.72 5.19 -17.64
CA ASN A 44 -1.50 6.08 -16.78
C ASN A 44 -2.79 5.42 -16.28
N ALA A 45 -3.49 4.69 -17.14
CA ALA A 45 -4.68 3.94 -16.77
C ALA A 45 -4.37 2.82 -15.76
N GLU A 46 -3.29 2.07 -15.97
CA GLU A 46 -2.84 1.02 -15.06
C GLU A 46 -2.44 1.59 -13.70
N ILE A 47 -1.63 2.65 -13.68
CA ILE A 47 -1.24 3.34 -12.43
C ILE A 47 -2.48 3.82 -11.69
N SER A 48 -3.43 4.45 -12.37
CA SER A 48 -4.68 4.92 -11.74
C SER A 48 -5.51 3.77 -11.16
N ALA A 49 -5.60 2.65 -11.88
CA ALA A 49 -6.30 1.46 -11.40
C ALA A 49 -5.63 0.86 -10.14
N GLN A 50 -4.29 0.79 -10.14
CA GLN A 50 -3.52 0.31 -8.99
C GLN A 50 -3.68 1.24 -7.77
N MET A 51 -3.58 2.57 -7.99
CA MET A 51 -3.79 3.55 -6.93
C MET A 51 -5.18 3.46 -6.31
N ASN A 52 -6.22 3.30 -7.13
CA ASN A 52 -7.59 3.14 -6.65
C ASN A 52 -7.73 1.84 -5.82
N SER A 53 -7.16 0.75 -6.30
CA SER A 53 -7.17 -0.54 -5.58
C SER A 53 -6.49 -0.43 -4.21
N ILE A 54 -5.30 0.20 -4.14
CA ILE A 54 -4.60 0.45 -2.88
C ILE A 54 -5.45 1.33 -1.96
N SER A 55 -6.02 2.41 -2.48
CA SER A 55 -6.86 3.33 -1.70
C SER A 55 -8.09 2.62 -1.11
N GLU A 56 -8.74 1.74 -1.85
CA GLU A 56 -9.85 0.93 -1.34
C GLU A 56 -9.42 -0.02 -0.23
N GLN A 57 -8.26 -0.66 -0.37
CA GLN A 57 -7.73 -1.55 0.65
C GLN A 57 -7.33 -0.79 1.93
N LEU A 58 -6.73 0.41 1.81
CA LEU A 58 -6.44 1.26 2.96
C LEU A 58 -7.71 1.68 3.71
N LYS A 59 -8.81 1.97 3.00
CA LYS A 59 -10.11 2.26 3.63
C LYS A 59 -10.67 1.07 4.42
N VAL A 60 -10.48 -0.14 3.93
CA VAL A 60 -10.89 -1.35 4.67
C VAL A 60 -10.07 -1.50 5.96
N ILE A 61 -8.76 -1.24 5.90
CA ILE A 61 -7.88 -1.27 7.08
C ILE A 61 -8.28 -0.18 8.07
N GLU A 62 -8.51 1.03 7.59
CA GLU A 62 -9.00 2.17 8.39
C GLU A 62 -10.29 1.81 9.12
N GLN A 63 -11.28 1.26 8.41
CA GLN A 63 -12.55 0.84 9.02
C GLN A 63 -12.35 -0.27 10.06
N SER A 64 -11.48 -1.23 9.79
CA SER A 64 -11.14 -2.28 10.73
C SER A 64 -10.50 -1.73 12.01
N ALA A 65 -9.60 -0.75 11.90
CA ALA A 65 -9.01 -0.07 13.05
C ALA A 65 -10.07 0.67 13.87
N ILE A 66 -10.98 1.39 13.20
CA ILE A 66 -12.10 2.10 13.83
C ILE A 66 -13.00 1.12 14.61
N ASP A 67 -13.38 0.01 14.01
CA ASP A 67 -14.28 -0.96 14.61
C ASP A 67 -13.61 -1.66 15.80
N THR A 68 -12.33 -2.00 15.66
CA THR A 68 -11.52 -2.59 16.74
C THR A 68 -11.39 -1.62 17.92
N ALA A 69 -11.00 -0.38 17.68
CA ALA A 69 -10.86 0.63 18.72
C ALA A 69 -12.19 0.91 19.45
N LYS A 70 -13.30 1.03 18.72
CA LYS A 70 -14.64 1.20 19.31
C LYS A 70 -15.05 0.01 20.18
N ASN A 71 -14.80 -1.23 19.72
CA ASN A 71 -15.10 -2.42 20.51
C ASN A 71 -14.28 -2.45 21.80
N ILE A 72 -13.00 -2.12 21.73
CA ILE A 72 -12.13 -2.06 22.91
C ILE A 72 -12.60 -0.96 23.87
N GLY A 73 -12.86 0.25 23.38
CA GLY A 73 -13.31 1.37 24.19
C GLY A 73 -14.64 1.13 24.91
N LEU A 74 -15.56 0.36 24.30
CA LEU A 74 -16.84 0.00 24.90
C LEU A 74 -16.73 -1.11 25.97
N THR A 75 -15.66 -1.90 25.94
CA THR A 75 -15.54 -3.12 26.75
C THR A 75 -14.33 -3.07 27.70
N TYR A 76 -13.60 -1.97 27.73
CA TYR A 76 -12.31 -1.82 28.40
C TYR A 76 -12.29 -2.24 29.87
N SER A 77 -13.37 -1.97 30.63
CA SER A 77 -13.47 -2.30 32.06
C SER A 77 -13.96 -3.72 32.35
N ASP A 78 -14.46 -4.43 31.36
CA ASP A 78 -15.27 -5.64 31.57
C ASP A 78 -14.65 -6.90 30.97
N ILE A 79 -13.54 -6.79 30.24
CA ILE A 79 -12.98 -7.91 29.46
C ILE A 79 -11.48 -8.09 29.76
N ASP A 80 -11.07 -9.37 29.87
CA ASP A 80 -9.69 -9.76 30.06
C ASP A 80 -8.82 -9.50 28.82
N LEU A 81 -7.53 -9.24 29.02
CA LEU A 81 -6.54 -9.01 27.98
C LEU A 81 -6.50 -10.14 26.93
N SER A 82 -6.71 -11.39 27.33
CA SER A 82 -6.76 -12.56 26.44
C SER A 82 -7.89 -12.49 25.41
N THR A 83 -8.98 -11.80 25.73
CA THR A 83 -10.08 -11.58 24.79
C THR A 83 -9.67 -10.54 23.73
N TYR A 84 -8.93 -9.51 24.14
CA TYR A 84 -8.35 -8.54 23.19
C TYR A 84 -7.30 -9.17 22.30
N GLU A 85 -6.44 -10.06 22.83
CA GLU A 85 -5.50 -10.84 22.02
C GLU A 85 -6.22 -11.62 20.91
N SER A 86 -7.35 -12.23 21.25
CA SER A 86 -8.18 -12.94 20.26
C SER A 86 -8.79 -12.00 19.22
N LEU A 87 -9.29 -10.83 19.63
CA LEU A 87 -9.83 -9.81 18.74
C LEU A 87 -8.75 -9.27 17.78
N LEU A 88 -7.57 -8.96 18.30
CA LEU A 88 -6.43 -8.52 17.53
C LEU A 88 -5.98 -9.58 16.51
N GLY A 89 -6.00 -10.86 16.92
CA GLY A 89 -5.70 -11.98 16.05
C GLY A 89 -6.67 -12.12 14.89
N GLU A 90 -7.97 -11.99 15.15
CA GLU A 90 -8.98 -12.01 14.07
C GLU A 90 -8.86 -10.77 13.16
N THR A 91 -8.47 -9.61 13.70
CA THR A 91 -8.19 -8.41 12.90
C THR A 91 -7.00 -8.63 11.97
N ALA A 92 -5.89 -9.18 12.47
CA ALA A 92 -4.70 -9.49 11.66
C ALA A 92 -5.00 -10.54 10.57
N LYS A 93 -5.79 -11.56 10.89
CA LYS A 93 -6.18 -12.63 9.96
C LYS A 93 -7.16 -12.17 8.89
N GLY A 94 -7.98 -11.18 9.20
CA GLY A 94 -9.09 -10.73 8.34
C GLY A 94 -8.68 -10.08 7.03
N ASN A 95 -7.44 -9.59 6.92
CA ASN A 95 -6.96 -8.92 5.71
C ASN A 95 -5.49 -9.28 5.44
N PRO A 96 -5.16 -9.86 4.26
CA PRO A 96 -3.80 -10.30 3.94
C PRO A 96 -2.78 -9.16 3.81
N MET A 97 -3.22 -7.90 3.75
CA MET A 97 -2.32 -6.73 3.79
C MET A 97 -1.98 -6.31 5.23
N VAL A 98 -2.67 -6.84 6.23
CA VAL A 98 -2.40 -6.55 7.64
C VAL A 98 -1.40 -7.57 8.17
N SER A 99 -0.18 -7.13 8.44
CA SER A 99 0.86 -7.97 9.02
C SER A 99 0.58 -8.31 10.48
N GLY A 100 -0.10 -7.41 11.20
CA GLY A 100 -0.48 -7.60 12.58
C GLY A 100 -1.37 -6.48 13.11
N SER A 101 -1.88 -6.67 14.30
CA SER A 101 -2.74 -5.72 15.01
C SER A 101 -2.35 -5.68 16.48
N GLY A 102 -2.33 -4.52 17.09
CA GLY A 102 -1.95 -4.33 18.47
C GLY A 102 -2.80 -3.29 19.20
N ILE A 103 -2.73 -3.34 20.52
CA ILE A 103 -3.26 -2.32 21.42
C ILE A 103 -2.15 -1.91 22.36
N TRP A 104 -1.94 -0.62 22.59
CA TRP A 104 -0.95 -0.10 23.49
C TRP A 104 -1.61 0.85 24.50
N PHE A 105 -1.59 0.45 25.74
CA PHE A 105 -2.17 1.23 26.83
C PHE A 105 -1.24 2.34 27.26
N GLU A 106 -1.79 3.46 27.73
CA GLU A 106 -1.01 4.45 28.44
C GLU A 106 -0.24 3.78 29.60
N PRO A 107 1.01 4.20 29.88
CA PRO A 107 1.78 3.65 30.98
C PRO A 107 1.02 3.64 32.30
N TYR A 108 1.00 2.48 32.99
CA TYR A 108 0.31 2.24 34.28
C TYR A 108 -1.23 2.35 34.23
N VAL A 109 -1.87 2.52 33.06
CA VAL A 109 -3.34 2.67 32.99
C VAL A 109 -4.04 1.31 33.01
N TYR A 110 -3.52 0.31 32.31
CA TYR A 110 -4.11 -1.03 32.36
C TYR A 110 -3.89 -1.72 33.68
N ASP A 111 -2.68 -1.67 34.21
CA ASP A 111 -2.28 -2.18 35.53
C ASP A 111 -1.33 -1.19 36.20
N ALA A 112 -1.69 -0.70 37.38
CA ALA A 112 -0.93 0.29 38.12
C ALA A 112 0.51 -0.14 38.52
N LYS A 113 0.84 -1.44 38.37
CA LYS A 113 2.17 -1.99 38.64
C LYS A 113 2.98 -2.27 37.38
N THR A 114 2.35 -2.23 36.24
CA THR A 114 2.96 -2.60 34.93
C THR A 114 2.98 -1.37 34.04
N GLU A 115 4.18 -0.90 33.72
CA GLU A 115 4.37 0.31 32.92
C GLU A 115 3.94 0.09 31.47
N TYR A 116 4.38 -0.98 30.87
CA TYR A 116 4.13 -1.26 29.46
C TYR A 116 3.18 -2.44 29.30
N VAL A 117 2.00 -2.22 28.73
CA VAL A 117 1.04 -3.25 28.37
C VAL A 117 0.62 -3.04 26.94
N GLY A 118 0.99 -3.99 26.08
CA GLY A 118 0.76 -3.86 24.63
C GLY A 118 0.84 -5.21 23.93
N PRO A 119 -0.25 -6.02 23.91
CA PRO A 119 -0.30 -7.22 23.09
C PRO A 119 -0.30 -6.88 21.61
N TYR A 120 0.45 -7.62 20.85
CA TYR A 120 0.49 -7.56 19.40
C TYR A 120 0.25 -8.94 18.80
N ALA A 121 -0.79 -9.06 17.98
CA ALA A 121 -1.12 -10.24 17.22
C ALA A 121 -0.58 -10.12 15.80
N TYR A 122 0.06 -11.14 15.29
CA TYR A 122 0.59 -11.18 13.93
C TYR A 122 0.41 -12.56 13.29
N MET A 123 0.53 -12.57 11.95
CA MET A 123 0.48 -13.82 11.19
C MET A 123 1.86 -14.45 11.10
N ASP A 124 2.00 -15.66 11.66
CA ASP A 124 3.17 -16.53 11.50
C ASP A 124 2.78 -17.69 10.57
N GLY A 125 2.98 -17.50 9.28
CA GLY A 125 2.41 -18.36 8.26
C GLY A 125 0.88 -18.31 8.28
N ASP A 126 0.24 -19.45 8.50
CA ASP A 126 -1.23 -19.58 8.57
C ASP A 126 -1.78 -19.46 10.01
N LYS A 127 -0.94 -19.15 10.98
CA LYS A 127 -1.32 -19.09 12.40
C LYS A 127 -1.20 -17.67 12.93
N VAL A 128 -2.10 -17.33 13.84
CA VAL A 128 -1.97 -16.14 14.66
C VAL A 128 -1.02 -16.42 15.82
N SER A 129 -0.05 -15.55 16.02
CA SER A 129 0.86 -15.53 17.16
C SER A 129 0.72 -14.21 17.90
N ILE A 130 0.88 -14.26 19.22
CA ILE A 130 0.85 -13.08 20.09
C ILE A 130 2.25 -12.82 20.62
N THR A 131 2.67 -11.57 20.61
CA THR A 131 3.91 -11.13 21.24
C THR A 131 3.70 -9.90 22.11
N TYR A 132 4.59 -9.71 23.07
CA TYR A 132 4.72 -8.53 23.93
C TYR A 132 6.08 -7.84 23.72
N ASP A 133 6.82 -8.18 22.67
CA ASP A 133 8.15 -7.64 22.39
C ASP A 133 8.15 -6.12 22.16
N TYR A 134 6.99 -5.56 21.87
CA TYR A 134 6.78 -4.11 21.77
C TYR A 134 6.45 -3.45 23.12
N ALA A 135 6.13 -4.23 24.16
CA ALA A 135 5.67 -3.72 25.46
C ALA A 135 6.80 -3.75 26.51
N ASN A 136 7.88 -3.03 26.25
CA ASN A 136 9.03 -2.95 27.16
C ASN A 136 9.77 -1.61 27.03
N ALA A 137 10.66 -1.33 28.00
CA ALA A 137 11.41 -0.07 28.06
C ALA A 137 12.45 0.12 26.94
N GLU A 138 12.91 -0.98 26.29
CA GLU A 138 13.87 -0.89 25.20
C GLU A 138 13.16 -0.44 23.90
N TYR A 139 11.97 -0.98 23.66
CA TYR A 139 11.17 -0.59 22.51
C TYR A 139 10.50 0.77 22.69
N ASP A 140 10.01 1.06 23.91
CA ASP A 140 9.46 2.37 24.30
C ASP A 140 8.35 2.84 23.32
N TYR A 141 7.26 2.07 23.22
CA TYR A 141 6.16 2.39 22.29
C TYR A 141 5.57 3.81 22.50
N PRO A 142 5.53 4.42 23.71
CA PRO A 142 5.05 5.79 23.85
C PRO A 142 5.85 6.82 23.05
N ASN A 143 7.10 6.50 22.72
CA ASN A 143 7.97 7.33 21.90
C ASN A 143 7.96 6.99 20.41
N GLN A 144 7.25 5.97 19.99
CA GLN A 144 7.09 5.62 18.56
C GLN A 144 6.11 6.56 17.85
N GLU A 145 6.32 6.79 16.57
CA GLU A 145 5.53 7.71 15.74
C GLU A 145 4.05 7.34 15.73
N TYR A 146 3.73 6.06 15.53
CA TYR A 146 2.36 5.57 15.46
C TYR A 146 1.57 5.81 16.75
N TYR A 147 2.24 5.84 17.90
CA TYR A 147 1.61 6.14 19.19
C TYR A 147 1.47 7.65 19.39
N LYS A 148 2.54 8.41 19.16
CA LYS A 148 2.53 9.87 19.34
C LYS A 148 1.50 10.57 18.46
N ASN A 149 1.30 10.10 17.25
CA ASN A 149 0.36 10.72 16.31
C ASN A 149 -1.07 10.71 16.85
N VAL A 150 -1.46 9.69 17.62
CA VAL A 150 -2.80 9.60 18.22
C VAL A 150 -2.85 10.13 19.65
N ALA A 151 -1.77 9.97 20.43
CA ALA A 151 -1.70 10.46 21.81
C ALA A 151 -1.69 12.01 21.91
N ASN A 152 -1.24 12.71 20.87
CA ASN A 152 -1.22 14.18 20.81
C ASN A 152 -2.60 14.83 20.54
N GLY A 153 -3.68 14.04 20.56
CA GLY A 153 -5.06 14.54 20.46
C GLY A 153 -5.59 14.63 19.03
N GLU A 154 -4.96 13.97 18.07
CA GLU A 154 -5.59 13.76 16.77
C GLU A 154 -6.81 12.87 16.93
N THR A 155 -7.95 13.36 16.48
CA THR A 155 -9.20 12.60 16.51
C THR A 155 -9.38 11.89 15.18
N GLY A 156 -9.25 10.57 15.17
CA GLY A 156 -9.45 9.77 13.98
C GLY A 156 -8.30 8.81 13.73
N VAL A 157 -8.31 8.24 12.53
CA VAL A 157 -7.29 7.29 12.09
C VAL A 157 -6.11 8.03 11.47
N VAL A 158 -4.91 7.64 11.86
CA VAL A 158 -3.65 8.20 11.34
C VAL A 158 -2.79 7.08 10.79
N PHE A 159 -2.21 7.28 9.61
CA PHE A 159 -1.19 6.39 9.04
C PHE A 159 0.19 7.02 9.20
N THR A 160 1.17 6.19 9.56
CA THR A 160 2.58 6.60 9.52
C THR A 160 3.11 6.60 8.10
N GLU A 161 4.22 7.31 7.87
CA GLU A 161 5.07 7.02 6.71
C GLU A 161 5.60 5.58 6.79
N PRO A 162 6.03 4.99 5.66
CA PRO A 162 6.66 3.67 5.66
C PRO A 162 7.94 3.67 6.52
N TYR A 163 8.05 2.70 7.42
CA TYR A 163 9.23 2.50 8.26
C TYR A 163 9.62 1.03 8.34
N TYR A 164 10.89 0.77 8.70
CA TYR A 164 11.37 -0.59 8.91
C TYR A 164 11.15 -1.00 10.37
N ASP A 165 10.35 -2.04 10.56
CA ASP A 165 10.14 -2.66 11.87
C ASP A 165 11.17 -3.77 12.10
N LYS A 166 12.00 -3.59 13.15
CA LYS A 166 13.09 -4.54 13.47
C LYS A 166 12.59 -5.85 14.08
N THR A 167 11.45 -5.81 14.76
CA THR A 167 10.88 -6.97 15.44
C THR A 167 10.30 -7.95 14.45
N MET A 168 9.59 -7.42 13.45
CA MET A 168 8.97 -8.22 12.38
C MET A 168 9.87 -8.39 11.14
N ASP A 169 11.00 -7.66 11.05
CA ASP A 169 11.93 -7.65 9.92
C ASP A 169 11.26 -7.30 8.58
N ILE A 170 10.35 -6.31 8.59
CA ILE A 170 9.60 -5.85 7.41
C ILE A 170 9.52 -4.33 7.34
N VAL A 171 9.28 -3.81 6.13
CA VAL A 171 8.85 -2.42 5.92
C VAL A 171 7.34 -2.37 5.99
N MET A 172 6.81 -1.52 6.86
CA MET A 172 5.36 -1.37 7.04
C MET A 172 4.95 0.08 7.28
N CYS A 173 3.64 0.34 7.17
CA CYS A 173 2.98 1.54 7.68
C CYS A 173 2.06 1.11 8.82
N THR A 174 1.94 1.92 9.85
CA THR A 174 0.99 1.66 10.95
C THR A 174 -0.22 2.56 10.81
N CYS A 175 -1.39 1.94 10.87
CA CYS A 175 -2.69 2.60 10.94
C CYS A 175 -3.10 2.63 12.42
N SER A 176 -3.16 3.81 13.02
CA SER A 176 -3.44 4.00 14.45
C SER A 176 -4.72 4.77 14.67
N MET A 177 -5.43 4.45 15.75
CA MET A 177 -6.61 5.17 16.22
C MET A 177 -6.59 5.24 17.76
N PRO A 178 -6.95 6.38 18.37
CA PRO A 178 -7.12 6.47 19.82
C PRO A 178 -8.37 5.69 20.27
N ILE A 179 -8.34 5.16 21.49
CA ILE A 179 -9.42 4.42 22.15
C ILE A 179 -10.08 5.31 23.18
#